data_a23c6099c766c21c47c10482fb8090df
#
_entry.id   a23c6099c766c21c47c10482fb8090df
#
_cell.length_a   1.000
_cell.length_b   1.000
_cell.length_c   1.000
_cell.angle_alpha   90.00
_cell.angle_beta   90.00
_cell.angle_gamma   90.00
#
_symmetry.space_group_name_H-M   'P 1'
#
loop_
_entity.id
_entity.type
_entity.pdbx_description
1 polymer ?
#
loop_
_entity_poly.entity_id
_entity_poly.type
_entity_poly.pdbx_seq_one_letter_code
_entity_poly.pdbx_strand_id
1 'polypeptide(L)'
;MTIIDTNDTICAMATPAGGAIGIVRISGTNAIDIANSLFAPKNKLANARPSSLSYGRILDAQGQEIDDVLVSVFHAPHSYTGENSVEISCHGSRYIMTEILKALILSGCRQAEPGEFTKRAFLNGKMDLSQAEAVADLIASTNKATHTMAMSQLKGCFSEELKTLRAQLLKLNSLLELELDFSDHEELEFADRTELLDLVNRAVSKISSLVKSFETGVALKHGIPVAIVGKTNVGKSSLLNILLHEDKAIISDVHGTTRDTIEDSIDIDGVTFRFIDTAGIRQTTDTVEQIGITRTYNKISEASIVLWVVDQQPTEAEYSDMLQKCEGKKLIIVKNKCDIAPSFTLSHTDIPNAEISAKANIGIDALTALLIQVADIPQLTENSIIVNNIRHYEALTRALDHLSRVREAFDLGLSGDLISEDLKLVLIELGDITGGAISSQETLNNIFRHFCVGK
;
A
#
# COMPACT_ATOMS: atom_id res chain seq x y z
N MET A 1 25.99 -4.48 -16.10
CA MET A 1 25.75 -4.75 -14.67
C MET A 1 26.42 -3.64 -13.90
N THR A 2 25.73 -2.54 -13.66
CA THR A 2 26.32 -1.38 -12.97
C THR A 2 26.26 -1.70 -11.47
N ILE A 3 27.41 -2.01 -10.89
CA ILE A 3 27.57 -2.07 -9.43
C ILE A 3 27.21 -0.64 -8.97
N ILE A 4 26.17 -0.47 -8.15
CA ILE A 4 25.93 0.83 -7.53
C ILE A 4 27.12 1.07 -6.61
N ASP A 5 27.96 2.00 -7.01
CA ASP A 5 29.03 2.51 -6.16
C ASP A 5 28.34 3.30 -5.04
N THR A 6 28.22 2.69 -3.86
CA THR A 6 27.64 3.32 -2.67
C THR A 6 28.45 4.53 -2.20
N ASN A 7 29.57 4.82 -2.82
CA ASN A 7 30.43 5.98 -2.55
C ASN A 7 30.07 7.21 -3.40
N ASP A 8 29.18 7.09 -4.39
CA ASP A 8 28.77 8.23 -5.22
C ASP A 8 27.78 9.14 -4.47
N THR A 9 27.71 10.40 -4.93
CA THR A 9 26.76 11.38 -4.39
C THR A 9 25.64 11.58 -5.40
N ILE A 10 24.40 11.39 -4.95
CA ILE A 10 23.20 11.51 -5.79
C ILE A 10 22.42 12.78 -5.50
N CYS A 11 21.70 13.26 -6.50
CA CYS A 11 20.78 14.40 -6.36
C CYS A 11 19.49 14.18 -7.15
N ALA A 12 18.40 14.78 -6.66
CA ALA A 12 17.12 14.80 -7.37
C ALA A 12 16.21 15.92 -6.87
N MET A 13 15.19 16.26 -7.66
CA MET A 13 14.06 17.05 -7.18
C MET A 13 13.22 16.21 -6.21
N ALA A 14 13.06 16.67 -4.97
CA ALA A 14 12.28 15.97 -3.96
C ALA A 14 10.80 16.38 -3.96
N THR A 15 10.46 17.50 -4.61
CA THR A 15 9.10 18.00 -4.79
C THR A 15 8.78 18.18 -6.28
N PRO A 16 7.50 18.10 -6.69
CA PRO A 16 7.08 18.51 -8.03
C PRO A 16 7.40 19.99 -8.28
N ALA A 17 7.72 20.35 -9.52
CA ALA A 17 7.85 21.74 -9.92
C ALA A 17 6.48 22.38 -10.13
N GLY A 18 6.38 23.72 -9.92
CA GLY A 18 5.16 24.52 -10.12
C GLY A 18 4.51 25.01 -8.82
N GLY A 19 4.97 24.55 -7.66
CA GLY A 19 4.57 25.08 -6.37
C GLY A 19 5.30 26.37 -5.98
N ALA A 20 4.95 26.98 -4.86
CA ALA A 20 5.65 28.16 -4.34
C ALA A 20 7.10 27.83 -3.91
N ILE A 21 7.31 26.63 -3.35
CA ILE A 21 8.60 26.12 -2.87
C ILE A 21 8.93 24.82 -3.59
N GLY A 22 10.17 24.70 -4.05
CA GLY A 22 10.76 23.47 -4.55
C GLY A 22 11.91 23.01 -3.65
N ILE A 23 12.12 21.69 -3.56
CA ILE A 23 13.22 21.09 -2.80
C ILE A 23 14.04 20.22 -3.74
N VAL A 24 15.35 20.48 -3.78
CA VAL A 24 16.34 19.61 -4.41
C VAL A 24 17.14 18.93 -3.30
N ARG A 25 17.23 17.60 -3.35
CA ARG A 25 17.91 16.78 -2.32
C ARG A 25 19.20 16.20 -2.86
N ILE A 26 20.20 16.12 -2.00
CA ILE A 26 21.51 15.53 -2.26
C ILE A 26 21.79 14.53 -1.15
N SER A 27 22.37 13.36 -1.47
CA SER A 27 22.81 12.36 -0.49
C SER A 27 24.08 11.68 -0.97
N GLY A 28 24.98 11.40 -0.05
CA GLY A 28 26.25 10.71 -0.31
C GLY A 28 27.44 11.34 0.41
N THR A 29 28.60 10.73 0.24
CA THR A 29 29.82 11.10 0.97
C THR A 29 30.19 12.57 0.80
N ASN A 30 30.07 13.11 -0.44
CA ASN A 30 30.48 14.47 -0.79
C ASN A 30 29.30 15.48 -0.82
N ALA A 31 28.11 15.10 -0.30
CA ALA A 31 26.90 15.92 -0.43
C ALA A 31 27.08 17.35 0.12
N ILE A 32 27.70 17.47 1.29
CA ILE A 32 27.93 18.76 1.94
C ILE A 32 28.96 19.60 1.18
N ASP A 33 30.06 19.00 0.74
CA ASP A 33 31.13 19.71 0.03
C ASP A 33 30.65 20.23 -1.33
N ILE A 34 29.91 19.39 -2.08
CA ILE A 34 29.34 19.80 -3.36
C ILE A 34 28.33 20.94 -3.15
N ALA A 35 27.39 20.80 -2.21
CA ALA A 35 26.44 21.87 -1.93
C ALA A 35 27.14 23.18 -1.49
N ASN A 36 28.16 23.07 -0.65
CA ASN A 36 28.95 24.23 -0.17
C ASN A 36 29.73 24.94 -1.28
N SER A 37 30.17 24.21 -2.32
CA SER A 37 30.87 24.81 -3.47
C SER A 37 30.00 25.75 -4.29
N LEU A 38 28.70 25.46 -4.33
CA LEU A 38 27.67 26.22 -5.07
C LEU A 38 26.93 27.24 -4.18
N PHE A 39 27.22 27.32 -2.89
CA PHE A 39 26.49 28.14 -1.93
C PHE A 39 27.25 29.42 -1.56
N ALA A 40 26.52 30.51 -1.46
CA ALA A 40 27.05 31.78 -0.97
C ALA A 40 26.25 32.21 0.28
N PRO A 41 26.97 32.65 1.37
CA PRO A 41 28.39 32.86 1.51
C PRO A 41 29.20 31.56 1.63
N LYS A 42 30.42 31.56 1.10
CA LYS A 42 31.31 30.40 1.08
C LYS A 42 31.58 29.85 2.48
N ASN A 43 31.81 28.53 2.57
CA ASN A 43 32.15 27.78 3.80
C ASN A 43 31.06 27.79 4.89
N LYS A 44 29.88 28.31 4.64
CA LYS A 44 28.81 28.33 5.63
C LYS A 44 28.20 26.95 5.86
N LEU A 45 28.04 26.16 4.78
CA LEU A 45 27.48 24.81 4.89
C LEU A 45 28.50 23.81 5.46
N ALA A 46 29.78 23.92 5.11
CA ALA A 46 30.84 23.07 5.66
C ALA A 46 30.97 23.19 7.19
N ASN A 47 30.65 24.36 7.74
CA ASN A 47 30.70 24.64 9.18
C ASN A 47 29.30 24.62 9.82
N ALA A 48 28.28 24.18 9.09
CA ALA A 48 26.92 24.13 9.59
C ALA A 48 26.77 23.05 10.68
N ARG A 49 26.06 23.37 11.74
CA ARG A 49 25.72 22.38 12.77
C ARG A 49 24.77 21.32 12.16
N PRO A 50 24.83 20.07 12.67
CA PRO A 50 23.87 19.07 12.25
C PRO A 50 22.42 19.55 12.42
N SER A 51 21.56 19.23 11.45
CA SER A 51 20.14 19.62 11.45
C SER A 51 19.91 21.14 11.56
N SER A 52 20.80 21.93 10.96
CA SER A 52 20.68 23.38 10.94
C SER A 52 20.21 23.90 9.58
N LEU A 53 19.59 25.09 9.58
CA LEU A 53 19.11 25.79 8.41
C LEU A 53 20.00 26.99 8.11
N SER A 54 20.40 27.13 6.85
CA SER A 54 21.24 28.23 6.38
C SER A 54 20.55 29.00 5.25
N TYR A 55 20.32 30.31 5.45
CA TYR A 55 19.89 31.20 4.36
C TYR A 55 21.09 31.69 3.56
N GLY A 56 20.96 31.73 2.23
CA GLY A 56 21.97 32.21 1.31
C GLY A 56 21.52 32.09 -0.13
N ARG A 57 22.49 32.14 -1.06
CA ARG A 57 22.26 32.05 -2.49
C ARG A 57 22.89 30.80 -3.05
N ILE A 58 22.22 30.18 -4.02
CA ILE A 58 22.79 29.12 -4.83
C ILE A 58 23.30 29.68 -6.15
N LEU A 59 24.50 29.26 -6.55
CA LEU A 59 25.20 29.73 -7.72
C LEU A 59 25.31 28.58 -8.75
N ASP A 60 25.40 28.92 -10.02
CA ASP A 60 25.76 27.97 -11.05
C ASP A 60 27.29 27.68 -11.07
N ALA A 61 27.72 26.82 -11.99
CA ALA A 61 29.14 26.47 -12.15
C ALA A 61 30.02 27.67 -12.61
N GLN A 62 29.43 28.73 -13.13
CA GLN A 62 30.07 29.97 -13.55
C GLN A 62 30.06 31.06 -12.45
N GLY A 63 29.42 30.77 -11.31
CA GLY A 63 29.30 31.69 -10.17
C GLY A 63 28.16 32.71 -10.32
N GLN A 64 27.25 32.52 -11.28
CA GLN A 64 26.05 33.36 -11.44
C GLN A 64 24.98 32.86 -10.43
N GLU A 65 24.24 33.82 -9.90
CA GLU A 65 23.16 33.56 -8.96
C GLU A 65 21.97 32.94 -9.66
N ILE A 66 21.52 31.76 -9.14
CA ILE A 66 20.32 31.08 -9.61
C ILE A 66 19.11 31.47 -8.77
N ASP A 67 19.24 31.46 -7.42
CA ASP A 67 18.13 31.77 -6.53
C ASP A 67 18.61 32.03 -5.09
N ASP A 68 17.77 32.72 -4.31
CA ASP A 68 17.85 32.76 -2.84
C ASP A 68 17.26 31.50 -2.25
N VAL A 69 18.02 30.84 -1.36
CA VAL A 69 17.65 29.50 -0.88
C VAL A 69 17.80 29.38 0.64
N LEU A 70 17.03 28.41 1.19
CA LEU A 70 17.24 27.86 2.51
C LEU A 70 17.84 26.45 2.38
N VAL A 71 18.97 26.20 3.03
CA VAL A 71 19.67 24.92 2.94
C VAL A 71 19.71 24.22 4.28
N SER A 72 19.16 23.01 4.36
CA SER A 72 19.23 22.12 5.50
C SER A 72 20.38 21.13 5.34
N VAL A 73 21.20 20.97 6.36
CA VAL A 73 22.37 20.05 6.36
C VAL A 73 22.15 18.96 7.40
N PHE A 74 22.30 17.71 6.97
CA PHE A 74 22.19 16.51 7.79
C PHE A 74 23.48 15.71 7.71
N HIS A 75 24.06 15.42 8.85
CA HIS A 75 25.28 14.61 8.94
C HIS A 75 24.94 13.14 9.21
N ALA A 76 25.69 12.25 8.58
CA ALA A 76 25.61 10.82 8.86
C ALA A 76 25.88 10.53 10.36
N PRO A 77 25.19 9.55 10.98
CA PRO A 77 24.09 8.75 10.45
C PRO A 77 22.71 9.37 10.63
N HIS A 78 22.61 10.64 11.05
CA HIS A 78 21.36 11.33 11.41
C HIS A 78 20.71 12.04 10.22
N SER A 79 20.41 11.26 9.17
CA SER A 79 19.71 11.69 7.96
C SER A 79 18.70 10.62 7.53
N TYR A 80 17.91 10.90 6.51
CA TYR A 80 16.96 9.94 5.94
C TYR A 80 17.68 8.70 5.37
N THR A 81 18.72 8.90 4.58
CA THR A 81 19.49 7.82 3.94
C THR A 81 20.55 7.19 4.88
N GLY A 82 20.84 7.81 6.03
CA GLY A 82 21.97 7.44 6.85
C GLY A 82 23.33 8.02 6.38
N GLU A 83 23.36 8.69 5.21
CA GLU A 83 24.52 9.37 4.64
C GLU A 83 24.51 10.87 4.98
N ASN A 84 25.58 11.60 4.65
CA ASN A 84 25.50 13.06 4.62
C ASN A 84 24.45 13.49 3.59
N SER A 85 23.54 14.37 3.97
CA SER A 85 22.47 14.83 3.11
C SER A 85 22.27 16.33 3.20
N VAL A 86 21.89 16.94 2.08
CA VAL A 86 21.57 18.34 1.99
C VAL A 86 20.24 18.51 1.27
N GLU A 87 19.38 19.38 1.80
CA GLU A 87 18.14 19.77 1.14
C GLU A 87 18.19 21.27 0.84
N ILE A 88 18.03 21.61 -0.42
CA ILE A 88 18.03 22.99 -0.92
C ILE A 88 16.58 23.36 -1.22
N SER A 89 15.99 24.21 -0.37
CA SER A 89 14.67 24.80 -0.57
C SER A 89 14.80 26.09 -1.37
N CYS A 90 14.26 26.12 -2.58
CA CYS A 90 14.28 27.22 -3.53
C CYS A 90 12.86 27.62 -3.94
N HIS A 91 12.71 28.64 -4.77
CA HIS A 91 11.43 28.91 -5.42
C HIS A 91 11.06 27.73 -6.34
N GLY A 92 9.79 27.29 -6.32
CA GLY A 92 9.31 26.08 -6.99
C GLY A 92 9.21 26.20 -8.53
N SER A 93 9.89 27.17 -9.13
CA SER A 93 9.99 27.31 -10.60
C SER A 93 10.71 26.10 -11.20
N ARG A 94 10.13 25.51 -12.26
CA ARG A 94 10.76 24.42 -13.00
C ARG A 94 12.15 24.82 -13.53
N TYR A 95 12.31 26.06 -13.97
CA TYR A 95 13.59 26.59 -14.44
C TYR A 95 14.64 26.57 -13.31
N ILE A 96 14.33 27.18 -12.17
CA ILE A 96 15.25 27.28 -11.02
C ILE A 96 15.66 25.87 -10.54
N MET A 97 14.70 24.98 -10.31
CA MET A 97 14.99 23.62 -9.86
C MET A 97 15.86 22.83 -10.85
N THR A 98 15.63 23.06 -12.17
CA THR A 98 16.43 22.42 -13.22
C THR A 98 17.86 22.97 -13.26
N GLU A 99 18.06 24.29 -13.11
CA GLU A 99 19.40 24.89 -13.08
C GLU A 99 20.19 24.47 -11.82
N ILE A 100 19.53 24.40 -10.65
CA ILE A 100 20.16 23.86 -9.43
C ILE A 100 20.59 22.39 -9.65
N LEU A 101 19.72 21.57 -10.23
CA LEU A 101 20.04 20.15 -10.49
C LEU A 101 21.23 20.02 -11.47
N LYS A 102 21.26 20.82 -12.54
CA LYS A 102 22.38 20.86 -13.48
C LYS A 102 23.68 21.29 -12.80
N ALA A 103 23.66 22.35 -11.98
CA ALA A 103 24.83 22.82 -11.25
C ALA A 103 25.40 21.73 -10.33
N LEU A 104 24.52 20.98 -9.64
CA LEU A 104 24.93 19.85 -8.79
C LEU A 104 25.54 18.72 -9.60
N ILE A 105 24.96 18.36 -10.75
CA ILE A 105 25.50 17.31 -11.63
C ILE A 105 26.88 17.72 -12.17
N LEU A 106 27.03 18.95 -12.62
CA LEU A 106 28.33 19.48 -13.07
C LEU A 106 29.39 19.53 -11.96
N SER A 107 28.95 19.62 -10.70
CA SER A 107 29.82 19.63 -9.52
C SER A 107 30.12 18.23 -8.97
N GLY A 108 29.66 17.15 -9.65
CA GLY A 108 30.02 15.77 -9.32
C GLY A 108 28.92 14.93 -8.71
N CYS A 109 27.67 15.42 -8.66
CA CYS A 109 26.53 14.56 -8.32
C CYS A 109 26.09 13.75 -9.53
N ARG A 110 25.55 12.55 -9.29
CA ARG A 110 24.76 11.79 -10.26
C ARG A 110 23.28 12.00 -9.98
N GLN A 111 22.48 12.01 -11.04
CA GLN A 111 21.02 12.00 -10.87
C GLN A 111 20.58 10.68 -10.22
N ALA A 112 19.74 10.76 -9.20
CA ALA A 112 19.19 9.61 -8.52
C ALA A 112 18.22 8.80 -9.38
N GLU A 113 18.25 7.49 -9.25
CA GLU A 113 17.24 6.58 -9.80
C GLU A 113 15.94 6.65 -8.99
N PRO A 114 14.79 6.17 -9.54
CA PRO A 114 13.56 6.04 -8.76
C PRO A 114 13.80 5.25 -7.47
N GLY A 115 13.32 5.77 -6.32
CA GLY A 115 13.44 5.13 -5.01
C GLY A 115 14.85 5.02 -4.44
N GLU A 116 15.87 5.62 -5.06
CA GLU A 116 17.27 5.42 -4.65
C GLU A 116 17.57 5.95 -3.25
N PHE A 117 16.98 7.05 -2.83
CA PHE A 117 17.19 7.54 -1.45
C PHE A 117 16.62 6.55 -0.42
N THR A 118 15.45 5.99 -0.65
CA THR A 118 14.85 4.98 0.23
C THR A 118 15.62 3.66 0.20
N LYS A 119 16.12 3.27 -0.97
CA LYS A 119 17.02 2.11 -1.12
C LYS A 119 18.31 2.27 -0.30
N ARG A 120 18.93 3.46 -0.33
CA ARG A 120 20.11 3.76 0.50
C ARG A 120 19.78 3.74 1.98
N ALA A 121 18.61 4.26 2.38
CA ALA A 121 18.13 4.18 3.74
C ALA A 121 17.99 2.72 4.20
N PHE A 122 17.43 1.83 3.38
CA PHE A 122 17.37 0.39 3.64
C PHE A 122 18.78 -0.23 3.75
N LEU A 123 19.65 0.01 2.78
CA LEU A 123 21.02 -0.54 2.78
C LEU A 123 21.85 -0.07 3.99
N ASN A 124 21.61 1.14 4.47
CA ASN A 124 22.26 1.72 5.65
C ASN A 124 21.54 1.35 6.97
N GLY A 125 20.57 0.43 6.94
CA GLY A 125 19.89 -0.08 8.13
C GLY A 125 18.98 0.95 8.84
N LYS A 126 18.56 2.02 8.16
CA LYS A 126 17.64 3.02 8.72
C LYS A 126 16.20 2.48 8.80
N MET A 127 15.86 1.56 7.93
CA MET A 127 14.58 0.88 7.85
C MET A 127 14.76 -0.48 7.20
N ASP A 128 13.84 -1.40 7.43
CA ASP A 128 13.79 -2.66 6.71
C ASP A 128 13.00 -2.54 5.39
N LEU A 129 12.96 -3.62 4.60
CA LEU A 129 12.35 -3.58 3.27
C LEU A 129 10.84 -3.33 3.33
N SER A 130 10.15 -3.93 4.30
CA SER A 130 8.70 -3.71 4.51
C SER A 130 8.41 -2.24 4.87
N GLN A 131 9.24 -1.62 5.71
CA GLN A 131 9.14 -0.19 6.03
C GLN A 131 9.46 0.70 4.82
N ALA A 132 10.43 0.30 4.00
CA ALA A 132 10.75 1.02 2.77
C ALA A 132 9.57 1.01 1.79
N GLU A 133 8.91 -0.13 1.58
CA GLU A 133 7.69 -0.22 0.76
C GLU A 133 6.56 0.65 1.33
N ALA A 134 6.42 0.71 2.65
CA ALA A 134 5.42 1.56 3.30
C ALA A 134 5.61 3.07 3.05
N VAL A 135 6.84 3.53 2.76
CA VAL A 135 7.08 4.93 2.35
C VAL A 135 6.34 5.24 1.04
N ALA A 136 6.38 4.35 0.06
CA ALA A 136 5.66 4.54 -1.20
C ALA A 136 4.14 4.51 -0.98
N ASP A 137 3.65 3.57 -0.18
CA ASP A 137 2.23 3.45 0.15
C ASP A 137 1.72 4.69 0.91
N LEU A 138 2.53 5.25 1.82
CA LEU A 138 2.18 6.46 2.55
C LEU A 138 2.04 7.67 1.63
N ILE A 139 2.93 7.80 0.64
CA ILE A 139 2.87 8.89 -0.34
C ILE A 139 1.66 8.74 -1.27
N ALA A 140 1.33 7.50 -1.64
CA ALA A 140 0.19 7.19 -2.49
C ALA A 140 -1.15 7.17 -1.75
N SER A 141 -1.16 7.32 -0.42
CA SER A 141 -2.39 7.24 0.38
C SER A 141 -3.33 8.41 0.08
N THR A 142 -4.58 8.09 -0.24
CA THR A 142 -5.62 9.07 -0.61
C THR A 142 -6.72 9.19 0.44
N ASN A 143 -6.78 8.25 1.40
CA ASN A 143 -7.82 8.20 2.44
C ASN A 143 -7.23 7.80 3.80
N LYS A 144 -8.05 7.89 4.86
CA LYS A 144 -7.65 7.58 6.24
C LYS A 144 -7.23 6.13 6.42
N ALA A 145 -7.90 5.18 5.78
CA ALA A 145 -7.61 3.76 5.93
C ALA A 145 -6.24 3.42 5.34
N THR A 146 -5.95 3.84 4.11
CA THR A 146 -4.64 3.64 3.46
C THR A 146 -3.51 4.33 4.21
N HIS A 147 -3.74 5.56 4.69
CA HIS A 147 -2.77 6.27 5.53
C HIS A 147 -2.48 5.50 6.82
N THR A 148 -3.51 5.01 7.53
CA THR A 148 -3.33 4.28 8.81
C THR A 148 -2.55 2.98 8.59
N MET A 149 -2.85 2.22 7.53
CA MET A 149 -2.12 0.99 7.18
C MET A 149 -0.65 1.29 6.86
N ALA A 150 -0.37 2.27 6.00
CA ALA A 150 0.99 2.65 5.64
C ALA A 150 1.79 3.15 6.84
N MET A 151 1.17 3.94 7.73
CA MET A 151 1.81 4.41 8.96
C MET A 151 2.12 3.28 9.94
N SER A 152 1.21 2.30 10.12
CA SER A 152 1.46 1.12 10.96
C SER A 152 2.66 0.32 10.44
N GLN A 153 2.72 0.09 9.13
CA GLN A 153 3.81 -0.64 8.49
C GLN A 153 5.14 0.15 8.57
N LEU A 154 5.12 1.47 8.33
CA LEU A 154 6.30 2.34 8.46
C LEU A 154 6.84 2.40 9.90
N LYS A 155 5.95 2.39 10.90
CA LYS A 155 6.33 2.29 12.32
C LYS A 155 6.96 0.94 12.68
N GLY A 156 6.91 -0.04 11.79
CA GLY A 156 7.54 -1.36 11.95
C GLY A 156 6.66 -2.38 12.69
N CYS A 157 5.35 -2.13 12.90
CA CYS A 157 4.47 -3.08 13.60
C CYS A 157 4.49 -4.46 12.94
N PHE A 158 4.44 -4.51 11.60
CA PHE A 158 4.51 -5.76 10.84
C PHE A 158 5.88 -6.45 10.98
N SER A 159 6.95 -5.69 10.86
CA SER A 159 8.32 -6.19 10.98
C SER A 159 8.63 -6.77 12.37
N GLU A 160 8.18 -6.11 13.43
CA GLU A 160 8.35 -6.61 14.80
C GLU A 160 7.57 -7.90 15.06
N GLU A 161 6.38 -8.02 14.49
CA GLU A 161 5.61 -9.26 14.55
C GLU A 161 6.34 -10.41 13.85
N LEU A 162 6.85 -10.17 12.63
CA LEU A 162 7.62 -11.17 11.88
C LEU A 162 8.94 -11.53 12.58
N LYS A 163 9.64 -10.57 13.19
CA LYS A 163 10.85 -10.82 13.98
C LYS A 163 10.55 -11.71 15.18
N THR A 164 9.44 -11.46 15.88
CA THR A 164 9.00 -12.27 17.01
C THR A 164 8.71 -13.71 16.60
N LEU A 165 7.93 -13.91 15.54
CA LEU A 165 7.65 -15.22 14.96
C LEU A 165 8.94 -15.92 14.54
N ARG A 166 9.80 -15.23 13.82
CA ARG A 166 11.09 -15.76 13.35
C ARG A 166 11.98 -16.19 14.50
N ALA A 167 12.08 -15.38 15.56
CA ALA A 167 12.87 -15.73 16.75
C ALA A 167 12.34 -17.00 17.44
N GLN A 168 11.00 -17.17 17.54
CA GLN A 168 10.39 -18.35 18.10
C GLN A 168 10.68 -19.61 17.26
N LEU A 169 10.51 -19.50 15.92
CA LEU A 169 10.77 -20.61 15.00
C LEU A 169 12.28 -20.96 14.93
N LEU A 170 13.15 -19.96 15.02
CA LEU A 170 14.60 -20.19 15.09
C LEU A 170 14.98 -20.95 16.36
N LYS A 171 14.40 -20.59 17.52
CA LYS A 171 14.62 -21.32 18.77
C LYS A 171 14.15 -22.78 18.63
N LEU A 172 13.00 -23.01 18.03
CA LEU A 172 12.47 -24.34 17.76
C LEU A 172 13.43 -25.14 16.87
N ASN A 173 13.91 -24.54 15.76
CA ASN A 173 14.86 -25.19 14.86
C ASN A 173 16.17 -25.55 15.57
N SER A 174 16.68 -24.63 16.41
CA SER A 174 17.91 -24.89 17.17
C SER A 174 17.76 -26.03 18.18
N LEU A 175 16.59 -26.19 18.81
CA LEU A 175 16.31 -27.31 19.70
C LEU A 175 16.27 -28.66 18.96
N LEU A 176 15.65 -28.69 17.76
CA LEU A 176 15.62 -29.88 16.92
C LEU A 176 17.03 -30.26 16.41
N GLU A 177 17.87 -29.28 16.04
CA GLU A 177 19.25 -29.52 15.64
C GLU A 177 20.11 -30.06 16.81
N LEU A 178 19.91 -29.53 18.02
CA LEU A 178 20.58 -30.06 19.21
C LEU A 178 20.17 -31.51 19.51
N GLU A 179 18.88 -31.85 19.37
CA GLU A 179 18.38 -33.21 19.53
C GLU A 179 19.03 -34.17 18.53
N LEU A 180 19.28 -33.72 17.30
CA LEU A 180 19.96 -34.49 16.27
C LEU A 180 21.46 -34.70 16.59
N ASP A 181 22.17 -33.65 17.00
CA ASP A 181 23.59 -33.70 17.30
C ASP A 181 23.91 -34.62 18.50
N PHE A 182 22.96 -34.75 19.43
CA PHE A 182 23.08 -35.59 20.62
C PHE A 182 22.25 -36.88 20.57
N SER A 183 21.75 -37.26 19.40
CA SER A 183 20.92 -38.46 19.18
C SER A 183 21.61 -39.80 19.59
N ASP A 184 22.94 -39.82 19.68
CA ASP A 184 23.75 -40.96 20.16
C ASP A 184 23.64 -41.19 21.70
N HIS A 185 23.01 -40.22 22.42
CA HIS A 185 22.73 -40.30 23.85
C HIS A 185 21.26 -40.53 24.11
N GLU A 186 20.80 -41.76 24.27
CA GLU A 186 19.40 -42.24 24.32
C GLU A 186 18.49 -41.63 25.41
N GLU A 187 18.94 -40.67 26.22
CA GLU A 187 18.16 -40.15 27.38
C GLU A 187 17.93 -38.64 27.40
N LEU A 188 18.25 -37.90 26.34
CA LEU A 188 18.12 -36.42 26.36
C LEU A 188 17.03 -35.92 25.41
N GLU A 189 15.78 -35.84 25.89
CA GLU A 189 14.78 -34.96 25.25
C GLU A 189 15.09 -33.49 25.59
N PHE A 190 15.58 -32.71 24.64
CA PHE A 190 15.91 -31.30 24.85
C PHE A 190 14.68 -30.38 24.86
N ALA A 191 13.51 -30.86 24.37
CA ALA A 191 12.27 -30.11 24.44
C ALA A 191 11.06 -31.07 24.40
N ASP A 192 10.02 -30.75 25.17
CA ASP A 192 8.72 -31.46 25.09
C ASP A 192 8.12 -31.24 23.69
N ARG A 193 7.93 -32.32 22.93
CA ARG A 193 7.30 -32.31 21.61
C ARG A 193 5.94 -31.61 21.61
N THR A 194 5.22 -31.66 22.73
CA THR A 194 3.94 -30.97 22.89
C THR A 194 4.12 -29.45 22.88
N GLU A 195 5.14 -28.93 23.56
CA GLU A 195 5.46 -27.46 23.56
C GLU A 195 5.90 -27.01 22.18
N LEU A 196 6.70 -27.82 21.46
CA LEU A 196 7.15 -27.50 20.11
C LEU A 196 5.95 -27.44 19.14
N LEU A 197 5.05 -28.42 19.19
CA LEU A 197 3.84 -28.47 18.37
C LEU A 197 2.91 -27.27 18.66
N ASP A 198 2.76 -26.89 19.94
CA ASP A 198 1.96 -25.74 20.32
C ASP A 198 2.52 -24.43 19.74
N LEU A 199 3.84 -24.30 19.71
CA LEU A 199 4.50 -23.15 19.07
C LEU A 199 4.27 -23.12 17.56
N VAL A 200 4.35 -24.27 16.88
CA VAL A 200 4.03 -24.40 15.45
C VAL A 200 2.57 -24.01 15.19
N ASN A 201 1.62 -24.52 15.99
CA ASN A 201 0.20 -24.20 15.84
C ASN A 201 -0.10 -22.71 16.03
N ARG A 202 0.57 -22.04 16.97
CA ARG A 202 0.48 -20.58 17.13
C ARG A 202 1.02 -19.83 15.91
N ALA A 203 2.14 -20.27 15.36
CA ALA A 203 2.72 -19.67 14.15
C ALA A 203 1.79 -19.87 12.93
N VAL A 204 1.24 -21.07 12.74
CA VAL A 204 0.24 -21.37 11.69
C VAL A 204 -0.97 -20.46 11.81
N SER A 205 -1.55 -20.33 13.02
CA SER A 205 -2.72 -19.46 13.26
C SER A 205 -2.42 -18.01 12.92
N LYS A 206 -1.25 -17.50 13.34
CA LYS A 206 -0.85 -16.11 13.12
C LYS A 206 -0.61 -15.82 11.63
N ILE A 207 0.16 -16.67 10.95
CA ILE A 207 0.44 -16.49 9.51
C ILE A 207 -0.84 -16.65 8.69
N SER A 208 -1.71 -17.61 9.03
CA SER A 208 -3.02 -17.75 8.39
C SER A 208 -3.90 -16.50 8.53
N SER A 209 -3.88 -15.85 9.70
CA SER A 209 -4.58 -14.57 9.91
C SER A 209 -4.01 -13.47 9.03
N LEU A 210 -2.69 -13.38 8.90
CA LEU A 210 -2.03 -12.40 8.02
C LEU A 210 -2.36 -12.65 6.55
N VAL A 211 -2.31 -13.90 6.09
CA VAL A 211 -2.69 -14.29 4.72
C VAL A 211 -4.14 -13.90 4.43
N LYS A 212 -5.07 -14.21 5.35
CA LYS A 212 -6.49 -13.83 5.19
C LYS A 212 -6.72 -12.33 5.15
N SER A 213 -5.89 -11.54 5.80
CA SER A 213 -6.02 -10.07 5.78
C SER A 213 -5.71 -9.44 4.42
N PHE A 214 -5.08 -10.19 3.49
CA PHE A 214 -4.63 -9.66 2.21
C PHE A 214 -5.77 -9.15 1.33
N GLU A 215 -6.88 -9.88 1.22
CA GLU A 215 -8.04 -9.44 0.44
C GLU A 215 -8.58 -8.10 0.94
N THR A 216 -8.71 -7.95 2.27
CA THR A 216 -9.09 -6.69 2.89
C THR A 216 -8.07 -5.59 2.63
N GLY A 217 -6.77 -5.90 2.75
CA GLY A 217 -5.69 -4.95 2.49
C GLY A 217 -5.67 -4.43 1.07
N VAL A 218 -5.85 -5.31 0.08
CA VAL A 218 -5.95 -4.95 -1.34
C VAL A 218 -7.18 -4.10 -1.61
N ALA A 219 -8.34 -4.50 -1.05
CA ALA A 219 -9.59 -3.75 -1.20
C ALA A 219 -9.48 -2.34 -0.60
N LEU A 220 -8.84 -2.18 0.55
CA LEU A 220 -8.60 -0.88 1.16
C LEU A 220 -7.61 -0.03 0.35
N LYS A 221 -6.55 -0.64 -0.18
CA LYS A 221 -5.50 0.05 -0.94
C LYS A 221 -5.98 0.55 -2.29
N HIS A 222 -6.75 -0.24 -3.02
CA HIS A 222 -7.21 0.05 -4.37
C HIS A 222 -8.66 0.53 -4.45
N GLY A 223 -9.33 0.64 -3.31
CA GLY A 223 -10.76 0.91 -3.22
C GLY A 223 -11.61 -0.35 -3.37
N ILE A 224 -12.70 -0.42 -2.60
CA ILE A 224 -13.64 -1.55 -2.62
C ILE A 224 -14.44 -1.50 -3.93
N PRO A 225 -14.34 -2.52 -4.79
CA PRO A 225 -15.02 -2.49 -6.06
C PRO A 225 -16.53 -2.72 -5.89
N VAL A 226 -17.33 -1.76 -6.40
CA VAL A 226 -18.79 -1.76 -6.32
C VAL A 226 -19.40 -1.77 -7.72
N ALA A 227 -20.31 -2.70 -7.99
CA ALA A 227 -21.09 -2.73 -9.21
C ALA A 227 -22.51 -2.18 -8.97
N ILE A 228 -22.98 -1.27 -9.83
CA ILE A 228 -24.38 -0.82 -9.83
C ILE A 228 -25.11 -1.54 -10.95
N VAL A 229 -26.09 -2.38 -10.60
CA VAL A 229 -26.86 -3.20 -11.53
C VAL A 229 -28.36 -2.95 -11.37
N GLY A 230 -29.16 -3.30 -12.37
CA GLY A 230 -30.61 -3.12 -12.37
C GLY A 230 -31.13 -2.86 -13.77
N LYS A 231 -32.46 -2.89 -13.96
CA LYS A 231 -33.16 -2.65 -15.23
C LYS A 231 -32.83 -1.27 -15.81
N THR A 232 -33.22 -1.03 -17.05
CA THR A 232 -33.17 0.31 -17.66
C THR A 232 -34.11 1.27 -16.91
N ASN A 233 -33.72 2.54 -16.82
CA ASN A 233 -34.52 3.64 -16.20
C ASN A 233 -34.86 3.50 -14.70
N VAL A 234 -34.25 2.57 -13.95
CA VAL A 234 -34.41 2.48 -12.49
C VAL A 234 -33.62 3.55 -11.72
N GLY A 235 -32.76 4.34 -12.41
CA GLY A 235 -32.03 5.46 -11.82
C GLY A 235 -30.57 5.18 -11.46
N LYS A 236 -29.92 4.18 -12.07
CA LYS A 236 -28.50 3.84 -11.84
C LYS A 236 -27.56 5.03 -12.08
N SER A 237 -27.73 5.75 -13.20
CA SER A 237 -26.91 6.92 -13.54
C SER A 237 -27.13 8.08 -12.57
N SER A 238 -28.37 8.28 -12.12
CA SER A 238 -28.70 9.32 -11.14
C SER A 238 -28.07 9.00 -9.78
N LEU A 239 -28.14 7.73 -9.35
CA LEU A 239 -27.51 7.27 -8.12
C LEU A 239 -26.00 7.47 -8.17
N LEU A 240 -25.34 7.01 -9.24
CA LEU A 240 -23.90 7.18 -9.41
C LEU A 240 -23.49 8.66 -9.36
N ASN A 241 -24.21 9.52 -10.08
CA ASN A 241 -23.91 10.96 -10.12
C ASN A 241 -24.02 11.62 -8.75
N ILE A 242 -25.02 11.26 -7.94
CA ILE A 242 -25.18 11.82 -6.59
C ILE A 242 -24.03 11.36 -5.70
N LEU A 243 -23.75 10.06 -5.67
CA LEU A 243 -22.63 9.51 -4.88
C LEU A 243 -21.30 10.19 -5.23
N LEU A 244 -21.05 10.49 -6.51
CA LEU A 244 -19.83 11.15 -6.96
C LEU A 244 -19.82 12.68 -6.73
N HIS A 245 -20.99 13.31 -6.60
CA HIS A 245 -21.07 14.76 -6.42
C HIS A 245 -20.94 15.20 -4.97
N GLU A 246 -21.28 14.36 -4.01
CA GLU A 246 -21.10 14.65 -2.59
C GLU A 246 -19.64 14.81 -2.20
N ASP A 247 -18.71 14.16 -2.91
CA ASP A 247 -17.27 14.15 -2.60
C ASP A 247 -16.44 15.26 -3.29
N LYS A 248 -16.98 15.88 -4.35
CA LYS A 248 -16.27 16.93 -5.10
C LYS A 248 -16.01 18.23 -4.33
N ALA A 249 -16.57 18.38 -3.14
CA ALA A 249 -16.38 19.57 -2.31
C ALA A 249 -15.02 19.62 -1.59
N ILE A 250 -14.19 18.57 -1.62
CA ILE A 250 -12.96 18.45 -0.79
C ILE A 250 -11.68 18.21 -1.59
N ILE A 251 -11.74 17.85 -2.87
CA ILE A 251 -10.51 17.52 -3.65
C ILE A 251 -10.03 18.74 -4.42
N SER A 252 -8.93 19.35 -3.96
CA SER A 252 -8.15 20.33 -4.70
C SER A 252 -7.48 19.67 -5.91
N ASP A 253 -7.46 20.37 -7.07
CA ASP A 253 -6.77 20.02 -8.30
C ASP A 253 -5.25 19.76 -8.07
N VAL A 254 -4.86 18.58 -7.66
CA VAL A 254 -3.47 18.14 -7.73
C VAL A 254 -3.28 17.39 -9.05
N HIS A 255 -2.88 18.11 -10.07
CA HIS A 255 -2.42 17.56 -11.34
C HIS A 255 -1.07 16.85 -11.13
N GLY A 256 -1.00 15.55 -11.31
CA GLY A 256 0.30 14.88 -11.46
C GLY A 256 0.50 13.47 -10.95
N THR A 257 -0.46 12.56 -11.11
CA THR A 257 -0.15 11.12 -11.04
C THR A 257 -0.87 10.38 -12.15
N THR A 258 -0.08 9.74 -13.02
CA THR A 258 -0.37 8.68 -14.02
C THR A 258 -1.80 8.59 -14.55
N ARG A 259 -1.90 8.69 -15.90
CA ARG A 259 -3.07 8.44 -16.75
C ARG A 259 -3.51 6.97 -16.72
N ASP A 260 -3.94 6.46 -15.59
CA ASP A 260 -4.87 5.36 -15.58
C ASP A 260 -6.24 5.94 -15.34
N THR A 261 -7.22 5.53 -16.11
CA THR A 261 -8.62 5.95 -16.09
C THR A 261 -9.04 6.18 -14.65
N ILE A 262 -9.33 7.46 -14.30
CA ILE A 262 -9.96 7.80 -13.02
C ILE A 262 -11.32 7.11 -13.07
N GLU A 263 -11.38 5.90 -12.55
CA GLU A 263 -12.62 5.22 -12.28
C GLU A 263 -13.35 6.04 -11.23
N ASP A 264 -14.64 6.20 -11.39
CA ASP A 264 -15.47 6.97 -10.48
C ASP A 264 -15.38 6.33 -9.07
N SER A 265 -14.80 7.04 -8.13
CA SER A 265 -14.62 6.60 -6.74
C SER A 265 -15.14 7.65 -5.76
N ILE A 266 -15.55 7.19 -4.59
CA ILE A 266 -16.03 8.03 -3.48
C ILE A 266 -15.33 7.58 -2.19
N ASP A 267 -14.96 8.52 -1.33
CA ASP A 267 -14.49 8.25 0.02
C ASP A 267 -15.66 8.35 1.00
N ILE A 268 -15.96 7.27 1.72
CA ILE A 268 -16.99 7.23 2.76
C ILE A 268 -16.30 6.82 4.07
N ASP A 269 -16.31 7.70 5.07
CA ASP A 269 -15.70 7.49 6.38
C ASP A 269 -14.21 7.07 6.32
N GLY A 270 -13.48 7.59 5.32
CA GLY A 270 -12.05 7.32 5.12
C GLY A 270 -11.77 5.99 4.44
N VAL A 271 -12.75 5.41 3.75
CA VAL A 271 -12.63 4.21 2.92
C VAL A 271 -13.10 4.52 1.51
N THR A 272 -12.27 4.22 0.53
CA THR A 272 -12.60 4.46 -0.88
C THR A 272 -13.44 3.31 -1.45
N PHE A 273 -14.56 3.64 -2.07
CA PHE A 273 -15.39 2.74 -2.89
C PHE A 273 -15.22 3.10 -4.36
N ARG A 274 -14.90 2.12 -5.19
CA ARG A 274 -14.63 2.28 -6.62
C ARG A 274 -15.75 1.66 -7.45
N PHE A 275 -16.44 2.48 -8.25
CA PHE A 275 -17.55 2.02 -9.09
C PHE A 275 -17.04 1.47 -10.42
N ILE A 276 -17.35 0.19 -10.71
CA ILE A 276 -16.88 -0.52 -11.88
C ILE A 276 -17.71 -0.18 -13.12
N ASP A 277 -17.03 0.07 -14.26
CA ASP A 277 -17.61 0.29 -15.58
C ASP A 277 -18.75 1.33 -15.62
N THR A 278 -18.42 2.53 -15.13
CA THR A 278 -19.33 3.68 -15.12
C THR A 278 -19.62 4.23 -16.51
N ALA A 279 -18.77 3.96 -17.52
CA ALA A 279 -18.98 4.40 -18.91
C ALA A 279 -20.28 3.86 -19.52
N GLY A 280 -20.64 2.61 -19.22
CA GLY A 280 -21.92 2.02 -19.66
C GLY A 280 -23.14 2.57 -18.93
N ILE A 281 -22.95 3.24 -17.78
CA ILE A 281 -24.01 3.88 -17.00
C ILE A 281 -24.22 5.34 -17.49
N ARG A 282 -23.17 6.01 -17.96
CA ARG A 282 -23.20 7.41 -18.44
C ARG A 282 -23.76 7.55 -19.87
N GLN A 283 -23.59 6.52 -20.72
CA GLN A 283 -24.09 6.51 -22.11
C GLN A 283 -25.46 5.82 -22.19
N THR A 284 -26.52 6.50 -21.79
CA THR A 284 -27.90 6.07 -22.06
C THR A 284 -28.38 6.65 -23.38
N THR A 285 -28.08 6.00 -24.49
CA THR A 285 -28.86 6.11 -25.73
C THR A 285 -29.08 4.71 -26.29
N ASP A 286 -30.36 4.40 -26.50
CA ASP A 286 -30.92 3.14 -26.98
C ASP A 286 -30.03 2.43 -28.01
N THR A 287 -29.64 1.20 -27.73
CA THR A 287 -29.78 0.01 -28.58
C THR A 287 -28.94 -1.15 -28.02
N VAL A 288 -29.53 -2.34 -27.98
CA VAL A 288 -28.92 -3.67 -27.81
C VAL A 288 -29.02 -4.29 -26.41
N GLU A 289 -30.18 -4.86 -26.15
CA GLU A 289 -30.52 -5.65 -24.95
C GLU A 289 -29.63 -6.89 -24.73
N GLN A 290 -29.08 -7.51 -25.77
CA GLN A 290 -28.25 -8.73 -25.65
C GLN A 290 -26.80 -8.46 -25.24
N ILE A 291 -26.24 -7.31 -25.55
CA ILE A 291 -24.89 -6.90 -25.09
C ILE A 291 -24.92 -6.51 -23.61
N GLY A 292 -26.07 -6.07 -23.10
CA GLY A 292 -26.27 -5.67 -21.70
C GLY A 292 -26.12 -6.81 -20.70
N ILE A 293 -26.54 -8.01 -21.03
CA ILE A 293 -26.51 -9.19 -20.13
C ILE A 293 -25.07 -9.63 -19.86
N THR A 294 -24.25 -9.77 -20.90
CA THR A 294 -22.85 -10.20 -20.77
C THR A 294 -22.00 -9.15 -20.01
N ARG A 295 -22.25 -7.86 -20.25
CA ARG A 295 -21.60 -6.77 -19.52
C ARG A 295 -21.99 -6.76 -18.03
N THR A 296 -23.25 -7.05 -17.71
CA THR A 296 -23.70 -7.14 -16.31
C THR A 296 -23.01 -8.28 -15.56
N TYR A 297 -22.77 -9.44 -16.21
CA TYR A 297 -22.04 -10.54 -15.60
C TYR A 297 -20.58 -10.16 -15.28
N ASN A 298 -19.90 -9.53 -16.24
CA ASN A 298 -18.52 -9.09 -16.04
C ASN A 298 -18.40 -8.09 -14.88
N LYS A 299 -19.34 -7.14 -14.75
CA LYS A 299 -19.38 -6.17 -13.65
C LYS A 299 -19.54 -6.85 -12.29
N ILE A 300 -20.46 -7.81 -12.18
CA ILE A 300 -20.69 -8.54 -10.93
C ILE A 300 -19.47 -9.38 -10.57
N SER A 301 -18.79 -10.03 -11.54
CA SER A 301 -17.63 -10.88 -11.26
C SER A 301 -16.45 -10.12 -10.66
N GLU A 302 -16.23 -8.86 -11.05
CA GLU A 302 -15.15 -8.01 -10.57
C GLU A 302 -15.49 -7.27 -9.26
N ALA A 303 -16.78 -7.19 -8.90
CA ALA A 303 -17.25 -6.47 -7.72
C ALA A 303 -17.10 -7.30 -6.43
N SER A 304 -16.82 -6.62 -5.32
CA SER A 304 -16.98 -7.14 -3.97
C SER A 304 -18.37 -6.86 -3.41
N ILE A 305 -18.95 -5.72 -3.78
CA ILE A 305 -20.29 -5.30 -3.38
C ILE A 305 -21.13 -5.04 -4.64
N VAL A 306 -22.36 -5.51 -4.64
CA VAL A 306 -23.31 -5.30 -5.73
C VAL A 306 -24.50 -4.48 -5.22
N LEU A 307 -24.72 -3.29 -5.81
CA LEU A 307 -25.91 -2.48 -5.59
C LEU A 307 -26.96 -2.84 -6.63
N TRP A 308 -27.97 -3.60 -6.25
CA TRP A 308 -29.09 -3.94 -7.12
C TRP A 308 -30.18 -2.89 -7.00
N VAL A 309 -30.24 -1.97 -7.97
CA VAL A 309 -31.18 -0.87 -7.99
C VAL A 309 -32.52 -1.31 -8.60
N VAL A 310 -33.59 -1.13 -7.85
CA VAL A 310 -34.98 -1.49 -8.22
C VAL A 310 -35.93 -0.34 -7.93
N ASP A 311 -36.98 -0.16 -8.75
CA ASP A 311 -38.02 0.84 -8.56
C ASP A 311 -39.42 0.21 -8.40
N GLN A 312 -39.47 -1.11 -8.39
CA GLN A 312 -40.66 -1.93 -8.10
C GLN A 312 -40.24 -3.25 -7.49
N GLN A 313 -41.19 -3.97 -6.89
CA GLN A 313 -40.93 -5.27 -6.27
C GLN A 313 -40.38 -6.27 -7.32
N PRO A 314 -39.20 -6.83 -7.10
CA PRO A 314 -38.65 -7.87 -7.97
C PRO A 314 -39.48 -9.15 -7.89
N THR A 315 -39.53 -9.89 -8.99
CA THR A 315 -40.14 -11.23 -9.04
C THR A 315 -39.21 -12.27 -8.41
N GLU A 316 -39.73 -13.42 -7.96
CA GLU A 316 -38.93 -14.53 -7.42
C GLU A 316 -37.89 -15.05 -8.42
N ALA A 317 -38.19 -15.02 -9.71
CA ALA A 317 -37.24 -15.39 -10.76
C ALA A 317 -36.06 -14.41 -10.83
N GLU A 318 -36.30 -13.11 -10.66
CA GLU A 318 -35.27 -12.07 -10.63
C GLU A 318 -34.40 -12.17 -9.36
N TYR A 319 -35.00 -12.49 -8.21
CA TYR A 319 -34.26 -12.77 -6.99
C TYR A 319 -33.33 -13.97 -7.16
N SER A 320 -33.85 -15.10 -7.66
CA SER A 320 -33.05 -16.31 -7.86
C SER A 320 -31.87 -16.07 -8.84
N ASP A 321 -32.12 -15.37 -9.94
CA ASP A 321 -31.09 -15.03 -10.94
C ASP A 321 -30.02 -14.10 -10.33
N MET A 322 -30.44 -13.08 -9.56
CA MET A 322 -29.50 -12.15 -8.93
C MET A 322 -28.66 -12.83 -7.83
N LEU A 323 -29.28 -13.64 -6.97
CA LEU A 323 -28.56 -14.39 -5.93
C LEU A 323 -27.54 -15.36 -6.52
N GLN A 324 -27.90 -16.07 -7.60
CA GLN A 324 -26.96 -16.95 -8.30
C GLN A 324 -25.77 -16.18 -8.87
N LYS A 325 -26.02 -14.99 -9.48
CA LYS A 325 -24.95 -14.13 -10.03
C LYS A 325 -24.06 -13.51 -8.96
N CYS A 326 -24.61 -13.27 -7.78
CA CYS A 326 -23.91 -12.66 -6.65
C CYS A 326 -23.34 -13.70 -5.66
N GLU A 327 -23.24 -14.97 -6.04
CA GLU A 327 -22.65 -15.98 -5.17
C GLU A 327 -21.23 -15.59 -4.74
N GLY A 328 -20.98 -15.57 -3.43
CA GLY A 328 -19.72 -15.10 -2.84
C GLY A 328 -19.53 -13.57 -2.86
N LYS A 329 -20.53 -12.78 -3.25
CA LYS A 329 -20.52 -11.31 -3.25
C LYS A 329 -21.48 -10.76 -2.21
N LYS A 330 -21.23 -9.52 -1.76
CA LYS A 330 -22.12 -8.79 -0.84
C LYS A 330 -23.19 -8.06 -1.65
N LEU A 331 -24.45 -8.45 -1.51
CA LEU A 331 -25.59 -7.85 -2.24
C LEU A 331 -26.32 -6.85 -1.37
N ILE A 332 -26.59 -5.65 -1.91
CA ILE A 332 -27.45 -4.61 -1.33
C ILE A 332 -28.58 -4.31 -2.31
N ILE A 333 -29.82 -4.36 -1.86
CA ILE A 333 -30.98 -3.93 -2.66
C ILE A 333 -31.25 -2.45 -2.42
N VAL A 334 -31.22 -1.66 -3.49
CA VAL A 334 -31.46 -0.22 -3.44
C VAL A 334 -32.83 0.07 -4.05
N LYS A 335 -33.83 0.33 -3.20
CA LYS A 335 -35.19 0.74 -3.62
C LYS A 335 -35.16 2.22 -3.97
N ASN A 336 -35.17 2.54 -5.27
CA ASN A 336 -35.07 3.92 -5.75
C ASN A 336 -36.46 4.48 -6.10
N LYS A 337 -36.56 5.81 -6.20
CA LYS A 337 -37.76 6.58 -6.52
C LYS A 337 -38.85 6.58 -5.41
N CYS A 338 -38.41 6.54 -4.14
CA CYS A 338 -39.33 6.58 -3.00
C CYS A 338 -40.15 7.89 -2.92
N ASP A 339 -39.77 8.91 -3.68
CA ASP A 339 -40.51 10.19 -3.82
C ASP A 339 -41.78 10.11 -4.68
N ILE A 340 -41.84 9.15 -5.60
CA ILE A 340 -42.97 9.06 -6.57
C ILE A 340 -43.66 7.69 -6.56
N ALA A 341 -43.04 6.64 -6.05
CA ALA A 341 -43.60 5.30 -6.00
C ALA A 341 -43.93 4.91 -4.55
N PRO A 342 -45.05 4.21 -4.30
CA PRO A 342 -45.33 3.69 -2.97
C PRO A 342 -44.25 2.69 -2.56
N SER A 343 -43.86 2.71 -1.28
CA SER A 343 -42.93 1.73 -0.72
C SER A 343 -43.51 0.31 -0.91
N PHE A 344 -42.63 -0.61 -1.33
CA PHE A 344 -42.97 -2.02 -1.49
C PHE A 344 -42.15 -2.89 -0.55
N THR A 345 -42.73 -4.00 -0.10
CA THR A 345 -42.08 -4.93 0.79
C THR A 345 -41.24 -5.93 -0.03
N LEU A 346 -40.00 -6.15 0.38
CA LEU A 346 -39.14 -7.16 -0.24
C LEU A 346 -39.50 -8.55 0.26
N SER A 347 -39.51 -9.55 -0.64
CA SER A 347 -39.76 -10.96 -0.28
C SER A 347 -38.64 -11.53 0.55
N HIS A 348 -37.40 -11.05 0.35
CA HIS A 348 -36.16 -11.46 1.05
C HIS A 348 -35.70 -10.34 1.97
N THR A 349 -36.12 -10.38 3.23
CA THR A 349 -35.82 -9.37 4.26
C THR A 349 -34.44 -9.54 4.90
N ASP A 350 -33.80 -10.66 4.69
CA ASP A 350 -32.45 -11.00 5.12
C ASP A 350 -31.35 -10.30 4.30
N ILE A 351 -31.68 -9.80 3.09
CA ILE A 351 -30.76 -9.05 2.26
C ILE A 351 -30.74 -7.58 2.69
N PRO A 352 -29.53 -7.01 2.97
CA PRO A 352 -29.40 -5.58 3.28
C PRO A 352 -30.07 -4.70 2.22
N ASN A 353 -30.86 -3.72 2.66
CA ASN A 353 -31.56 -2.85 1.71
C ASN A 353 -31.65 -1.39 2.19
N ALA A 354 -31.76 -0.47 1.26
CA ALA A 354 -31.97 0.95 1.50
C ALA A 354 -33.07 1.52 0.57
N GLU A 355 -33.89 2.43 1.10
CA GLU A 355 -34.88 3.18 0.33
C GLU A 355 -34.32 4.56 0.03
N ILE A 356 -34.29 4.94 -1.26
CA ILE A 356 -33.70 6.20 -1.70
C ILE A 356 -34.58 6.89 -2.76
N SER A 357 -34.38 8.18 -2.90
CA SER A 357 -34.69 8.90 -4.13
C SER A 357 -33.43 9.58 -4.64
N ALA A 358 -32.83 8.99 -5.67
CA ALA A 358 -31.64 9.56 -6.30
C ALA A 358 -31.91 10.95 -6.92
N LYS A 359 -33.15 11.24 -7.30
CA LYS A 359 -33.52 12.54 -7.86
C LYS A 359 -33.72 13.62 -6.78
N ALA A 360 -34.27 13.24 -5.62
CA ALA A 360 -34.58 14.16 -4.53
C ALA A 360 -33.49 14.21 -3.45
N ASN A 361 -32.42 13.47 -3.62
CA ASN A 361 -31.33 13.30 -2.63
C ASN A 361 -31.82 12.81 -1.25
N ILE A 362 -32.73 11.83 -1.25
CA ILE A 362 -33.31 11.25 -0.03
C ILE A 362 -32.69 9.87 0.21
N GLY A 363 -32.32 9.56 1.46
CA GLY A 363 -31.85 8.24 1.88
C GLY A 363 -30.43 7.89 1.45
N ILE A 364 -29.66 8.83 0.88
CA ILE A 364 -28.29 8.59 0.43
C ILE A 364 -27.36 8.32 1.63
N ASP A 365 -27.49 9.09 2.73
CA ASP A 365 -26.73 8.87 3.96
C ASP A 365 -26.96 7.45 4.54
N ALA A 366 -28.19 6.95 4.48
CA ALA A 366 -28.51 5.60 4.92
C ALA A 366 -27.85 4.53 4.01
N LEU A 367 -27.81 4.77 2.70
CA LEU A 367 -27.13 3.89 1.75
C LEU A 367 -25.61 3.89 1.96
N THR A 368 -24.98 5.05 2.19
CA THR A 368 -23.53 5.15 2.45
C THR A 368 -23.16 4.48 3.77
N ALA A 369 -23.96 4.66 4.83
CA ALA A 369 -23.77 3.95 6.09
C ALA A 369 -23.91 2.42 5.91
N LEU A 370 -24.88 1.98 5.11
CA LEU A 370 -25.08 0.57 4.79
C LEU A 370 -23.91 -0.02 3.98
N LEU A 371 -23.33 0.75 3.05
CA LEU A 371 -22.12 0.37 2.30
C LEU A 371 -20.95 0.07 3.25
N ILE A 372 -20.70 0.95 4.21
CA ILE A 372 -19.65 0.75 5.23
C ILE A 372 -19.94 -0.50 6.07
N GLN A 373 -21.19 -0.66 6.54
CA GLN A 373 -21.57 -1.82 7.34
C GLN A 373 -21.38 -3.14 6.56
N VAL A 374 -21.82 -3.18 5.32
CA VAL A 374 -21.72 -4.35 4.45
C VAL A 374 -20.29 -4.60 4.02
N ALA A 375 -19.47 -3.57 3.84
CA ALA A 375 -18.05 -3.72 3.56
C ALA A 375 -17.35 -4.54 4.65
N ASP A 376 -17.82 -4.47 5.91
CA ASP A 376 -17.31 -5.24 7.05
C ASP A 376 -15.79 -5.05 7.23
N ILE A 377 -15.38 -3.79 7.23
CA ILE A 377 -13.98 -3.42 7.38
C ILE A 377 -13.63 -3.44 8.86
N PRO A 378 -12.54 -4.12 9.27
CA PRO A 378 -12.11 -4.09 10.64
C PRO A 378 -11.75 -2.67 11.07
N GLN A 379 -12.00 -2.31 12.33
CA GLN A 379 -11.55 -1.04 12.87
C GLN A 379 -10.02 -0.97 12.82
N LEU A 380 -9.51 -0.07 11.98
CA LEU A 380 -8.08 0.15 11.81
C LEU A 380 -7.55 1.03 12.94
N THR A 381 -6.57 0.52 13.66
CA THR A 381 -5.78 1.25 14.65
C THR A 381 -4.36 1.43 14.16
N GLU A 382 -3.59 2.28 14.81
CA GLU A 382 -2.17 2.48 14.49
C GLU A 382 -1.31 1.20 14.62
N ASN A 383 -1.80 0.19 15.33
CA ASN A 383 -1.12 -1.09 15.53
C ASN A 383 -1.76 -2.24 14.70
N SER A 384 -2.76 -1.94 13.87
CA SER A 384 -3.37 -2.95 13.01
C SER A 384 -2.38 -3.42 11.95
N ILE A 385 -2.20 -4.73 11.83
CA ILE A 385 -1.34 -5.35 10.83
C ILE A 385 -2.25 -5.96 9.76
N ILE A 386 -2.23 -5.37 8.57
CA ILE A 386 -2.97 -5.85 7.40
C ILE A 386 -2.00 -5.96 6.24
N VAL A 387 -1.93 -7.12 5.62
CA VAL A 387 -1.09 -7.37 4.44
C VAL A 387 -1.78 -6.78 3.21
N ASN A 388 -1.08 -5.90 2.49
CA ASN A 388 -1.59 -5.21 1.30
C ASN A 388 -0.64 -5.31 0.09
N ASN A 389 0.50 -6.00 0.26
CA ASN A 389 1.53 -6.18 -0.74
C ASN A 389 1.56 -7.65 -1.20
N ILE A 390 1.50 -7.87 -2.51
CA ILE A 390 1.49 -9.21 -3.11
C ILE A 390 2.76 -10.00 -2.76
N ARG A 391 3.91 -9.37 -2.70
CA ARG A 391 5.18 -10.01 -2.32
C ARG A 391 5.11 -10.59 -0.89
N HIS A 392 4.54 -9.82 0.04
CA HIS A 392 4.34 -10.27 1.43
C HIS A 392 3.35 -11.43 1.48
N TYR A 393 2.24 -11.32 0.74
CA TYR A 393 1.22 -12.37 0.65
C TYR A 393 1.80 -13.69 0.14
N GLU A 394 2.57 -13.65 -0.96
CA GLU A 394 3.21 -14.84 -1.55
C GLU A 394 4.19 -15.49 -0.58
N ALA A 395 5.06 -14.68 0.07
CA ALA A 395 6.02 -15.19 1.05
C ALA A 395 5.31 -15.83 2.27
N LEU A 396 4.26 -15.17 2.80
CA LEU A 396 3.46 -15.71 3.91
C LEU A 396 2.72 -16.99 3.51
N THR A 397 2.22 -17.08 2.27
CA THR A 397 1.53 -18.28 1.76
C THR A 397 2.51 -19.45 1.66
N ARG A 398 3.71 -19.25 1.12
CA ARG A 398 4.76 -20.28 1.08
C ARG A 398 5.19 -20.68 2.48
N ALA A 399 5.36 -19.72 3.39
CA ALA A 399 5.69 -20.00 4.80
C ALA A 399 4.58 -20.85 5.48
N LEU A 400 3.30 -20.59 5.18
CA LEU A 400 2.17 -21.33 5.70
C LEU A 400 2.16 -22.78 5.18
N ASP A 401 2.48 -23.00 3.89
CA ASP A 401 2.58 -24.34 3.30
C ASP A 401 3.71 -25.15 3.96
N HIS A 402 4.89 -24.53 4.17
CA HIS A 402 5.99 -25.18 4.88
C HIS A 402 5.62 -25.51 6.34
N LEU A 403 4.99 -24.57 7.07
CA LEU A 403 4.53 -24.81 8.44
C LEU A 403 3.46 -25.90 8.52
N SER A 404 2.61 -26.04 7.53
CA SER A 404 1.63 -27.13 7.47
C SER A 404 2.33 -28.49 7.36
N ARG A 405 3.40 -28.59 6.55
CA ARG A 405 4.25 -29.80 6.48
C ARG A 405 4.98 -30.08 7.79
N VAL A 406 5.53 -29.04 8.43
CA VAL A 406 6.14 -29.15 9.76
C VAL A 406 5.14 -29.74 10.77
N ARG A 407 3.89 -29.25 10.81
CA ARG A 407 2.85 -29.75 11.68
C ARG A 407 2.53 -31.23 11.40
N GLU A 408 2.32 -31.58 10.13
CA GLU A 408 2.08 -32.97 9.72
C GLU A 408 3.24 -33.88 10.10
N ALA A 409 4.49 -33.43 9.96
CA ALA A 409 5.67 -34.17 10.34
C ALA A 409 5.72 -34.44 11.86
N PHE A 410 5.32 -33.47 12.69
CA PHE A 410 5.15 -33.68 14.14
C PHE A 410 4.07 -34.69 14.44
N ASP A 411 2.89 -34.60 13.79
CA ASP A 411 1.76 -35.51 13.99
C ASP A 411 2.12 -36.98 13.58
N LEU A 412 2.95 -37.12 12.55
CA LEU A 412 3.46 -38.42 12.06
C LEU A 412 4.66 -38.96 12.85
N GLY A 413 5.20 -38.18 13.80
CA GLY A 413 6.38 -38.55 14.58
C GLY A 413 7.64 -38.69 13.75
N LEU A 414 7.80 -37.87 12.69
CA LEU A 414 8.99 -37.89 11.83
C LEU A 414 10.21 -37.36 12.59
N SER A 415 11.39 -37.71 12.06
CA SER A 415 12.69 -37.32 12.61
C SER A 415 12.91 -35.79 12.55
N GLY A 416 13.66 -35.25 13.52
CA GLY A 416 13.91 -33.83 13.68
C GLY A 416 14.62 -33.16 12.50
N ASP A 417 15.43 -33.92 11.72
CA ASP A 417 16.11 -33.44 10.50
C ASP A 417 15.13 -33.00 9.41
N LEU A 418 14.09 -33.81 9.14
CA LEU A 418 13.07 -33.47 8.15
C LEU A 418 12.26 -32.25 8.58
N ILE A 419 11.92 -32.16 9.87
CA ILE A 419 11.22 -31.01 10.44
C ILE A 419 12.08 -29.73 10.35
N SER A 420 13.38 -29.85 10.65
CA SER A 420 14.34 -28.74 10.59
C SER A 420 14.48 -28.16 9.17
N GLU A 421 14.45 -29.01 8.13
CA GLU A 421 14.54 -28.52 6.74
C GLU A 421 13.36 -27.64 6.36
N ASP A 422 12.12 -28.06 6.62
CA ASP A 422 10.93 -27.24 6.34
C ASP A 422 10.91 -25.97 7.20
N LEU A 423 11.36 -26.01 8.47
CA LEU A 423 11.50 -24.83 9.32
C LEU A 423 12.50 -23.80 8.77
N LYS A 424 13.62 -24.26 8.21
CA LYS A 424 14.60 -23.38 7.55
C LYS A 424 13.98 -22.64 6.38
N LEU A 425 13.13 -23.31 5.59
CA LEU A 425 12.40 -22.68 4.49
C LEU A 425 11.42 -21.62 5.02
N VAL A 426 10.69 -21.89 6.09
CA VAL A 426 9.83 -20.87 6.74
C VAL A 426 10.65 -19.64 7.17
N LEU A 427 11.80 -19.84 7.80
CA LEU A 427 12.69 -18.76 8.26
C LEU A 427 13.21 -17.90 7.10
N ILE A 428 13.47 -18.50 5.94
CA ILE A 428 13.87 -17.82 4.71
C ILE A 428 12.71 -16.95 4.20
N GLU A 429 11.50 -17.53 4.03
CA GLU A 429 10.33 -16.82 3.53
C GLU A 429 9.95 -15.61 4.41
N LEU A 430 9.96 -15.77 5.74
CA LEU A 430 9.72 -14.66 6.67
C LEU A 430 10.85 -13.62 6.63
N GLY A 431 12.10 -14.04 6.40
CA GLY A 431 13.26 -13.16 6.25
C GLY A 431 13.18 -12.31 4.98
N ASP A 432 12.67 -12.87 3.88
CA ASP A 432 12.53 -12.18 2.60
C ASP A 432 11.57 -10.98 2.67
N ILE A 433 10.55 -11.04 3.52
CA ILE A 433 9.60 -9.93 3.70
C ILE A 433 10.33 -8.68 4.23
N THR A 434 11.18 -8.85 5.22
CA THR A 434 11.93 -7.73 5.85
C THR A 434 13.26 -7.41 5.17
N GLY A 435 13.65 -8.19 4.16
CA GLY A 435 14.90 -8.02 3.41
C GLY A 435 16.12 -8.68 4.03
N GLY A 436 15.96 -9.51 5.08
CA GLY A 436 17.07 -10.18 5.78
C GLY A 436 17.69 -11.34 5.00
N ALA A 437 17.02 -11.91 4.01
CA ALA A 437 17.49 -12.99 3.15
C ALA A 437 17.69 -12.54 1.68
N ILE A 438 17.26 -11.33 1.30
CA ILE A 438 17.41 -10.83 -0.06
C ILE A 438 18.84 -10.44 -0.32
N SER A 439 19.55 -11.25 -1.09
CA SER A 439 20.94 -11.03 -1.52
C SER A 439 21.06 -10.46 -2.94
N SER A 440 20.00 -10.49 -3.74
CA SER A 440 20.04 -10.12 -5.15
C SER A 440 19.74 -8.63 -5.35
N GLN A 441 20.71 -7.93 -5.93
CA GLN A 441 20.61 -6.52 -6.35
C GLN A 441 19.46 -6.31 -7.34
N GLU A 442 19.16 -7.31 -8.17
CA GLU A 442 18.09 -7.27 -9.16
C GLU A 442 16.71 -7.22 -8.50
N THR A 443 16.49 -8.00 -7.45
CA THR A 443 15.23 -7.98 -6.68
C THR A 443 15.01 -6.62 -6.03
N LEU A 444 16.05 -6.05 -5.39
CA LEU A 444 15.97 -4.71 -4.81
C LEU A 444 15.65 -3.65 -5.88
N ASN A 445 16.32 -3.69 -7.03
CA ASN A 445 16.06 -2.76 -8.13
C ASN A 445 14.61 -2.85 -8.63
N ASN A 446 14.05 -4.05 -8.73
CA ASN A 446 12.65 -4.24 -9.15
C ASN A 446 11.67 -3.64 -8.13
N ILE A 447 11.91 -3.82 -6.84
CA ILE A 447 11.07 -3.26 -5.78
C ILE A 447 11.09 -1.72 -5.85
N PHE A 448 12.28 -1.11 -5.91
CA PHE A 448 12.43 0.35 -5.87
C PHE A 448 12.11 1.06 -7.19
N ARG A 449 12.04 0.36 -8.32
CA ARG A 449 11.75 0.93 -9.64
C ARG A 449 10.40 1.65 -9.73
N HIS A 450 9.44 1.24 -8.91
CA HIS A 450 8.09 1.82 -8.88
C HIS A 450 7.96 3.02 -7.92
N PHE A 451 9.04 3.41 -7.26
CA PHE A 451 9.05 4.57 -6.37
C PHE A 451 9.24 5.87 -7.14
N CYS A 452 8.87 7.00 -6.51
CA CYS A 452 9.12 8.30 -7.07
C CYS A 452 10.61 8.64 -7.09
N VAL A 453 11.07 9.37 -8.12
CA VAL A 453 12.41 9.97 -8.16
C VAL A 453 12.50 11.03 -7.06
N GLY A 454 13.60 11.04 -6.30
CA GLY A 454 13.80 11.98 -5.19
C GLY A 454 13.35 11.46 -3.81
N LYS A 455 12.89 10.17 -3.79
CA LYS A 455 12.54 9.46 -2.54
C LYS A 455 13.18 8.09 -2.45
#